data_454c7bc2d15fed94c5a8659950e47fdf
#
_entry.id   454c7bc2d15fed94c5a8659950e47fdf
#
_cell.length_a   1.000
_cell.length_b   1.000
_cell.length_c   1.000
_cell.angle_alpha   90.00
_cell.angle_beta   90.00
_cell.angle_gamma   90.00
#
_symmetry.space_group_name_H-M   'P 1'
#
loop_
_entity.id
_entity.type
_entity.pdbx_description
1 polymer ?
#
loop_
_entity_poly.entity_id
_entity_poly.type
_entity_poly.pdbx_seq_one_letter_code
_entity_poly.pdbx_strand_id
1 'polypeptide(L)'
;MNMKYNIGILIVGMVLVFLATSCHKEEIELNPVAQIDLELVNGNKMISKASVSEFGARVFVEYEYDTAEYECTFIKKSNGTYIYDINRSDIVYASREIPFRIYVDAVIGNERLTGESEPRTIGVDDGAIIVSFTLWAYMGGHMYVDLGLPSGTLWSVCNMGADKPEEFGEYYAWGETSTKSSYNWNTYSIGSELDSLPALDEAHDAAAANWGYGWRMPSREDFDEIVTYCTMTWTTRSGVNGYLVTGTNGNTIFLPASGGRGDGNIYESGSCGFYWLNSVYTGDTQFAWGFLFEANSFSETSYYRMYGQSIRPVCNRQ
;
A
#
# COMPACT_ATOMS: atom_id res chain seq x y z
N MET A 1 28.36 11.86 27.87
CA MET A 1 27.12 12.62 28.14
C MET A 1 26.08 12.09 27.20
N ASN A 2 25.23 11.16 27.67
CA ASN A 2 24.29 10.45 26.82
C ASN A 2 23.06 11.33 26.61
N MET A 3 22.92 11.88 25.42
CA MET A 3 21.68 12.54 25.01
C MET A 3 20.75 11.47 24.41
N LYS A 4 19.67 11.17 25.12
CA LYS A 4 18.56 10.37 24.58
C LYS A 4 17.68 11.30 23.77
N TYR A 5 17.63 11.10 22.47
CA TYR A 5 16.64 11.75 21.61
C TYR A 5 15.41 10.85 21.46
N ASN A 6 14.23 11.39 21.76
CA ASN A 6 12.94 10.79 21.44
C ASN A 6 12.64 11.03 19.96
N ILE A 7 12.31 9.99 19.23
CA ILE A 7 12.40 10.00 17.77
C ILE A 7 11.02 9.86 17.18
N GLY A 8 10.51 10.96 16.64
CA GLY A 8 9.75 10.91 15.42
C GLY A 8 10.68 10.59 14.25
N ILE A 9 10.19 10.15 13.13
CA ILE A 9 10.93 9.70 11.93
C ILE A 9 12.20 10.54 11.75
N LEU A 10 13.34 10.00 12.12
CA LEU A 10 14.63 10.65 11.99
C LEU A 10 15.50 9.81 11.07
N ILE A 11 16.09 10.47 10.10
CA ILE A 11 17.18 9.91 9.31
C ILE A 11 18.46 10.40 9.97
N VAL A 12 19.30 9.50 10.49
CA VAL A 12 20.57 9.86 11.15
C VAL A 12 21.73 9.16 10.43
N GLY A 13 22.64 9.89 9.85
CA GLY A 13 23.85 9.42 9.21
C GLY A 13 25.07 9.47 10.16
N MET A 14 25.86 8.39 10.39
CA MET A 14 27.07 8.37 11.21
C MET A 14 28.33 8.39 10.33
N VAL A 15 29.15 9.39 10.54
CA VAL A 15 30.53 9.41 10.06
C VAL A 15 31.41 8.83 11.17
N LEU A 16 32.06 7.71 10.91
CA LEU A 16 33.10 7.18 11.81
C LEU A 16 34.41 7.93 11.53
N VAL A 17 34.74 8.91 12.38
CA VAL A 17 36.03 9.58 12.36
C VAL A 17 37.02 8.77 13.21
N PHE A 18 37.97 8.10 12.58
CA PHE A 18 39.14 7.56 13.28
C PHE A 18 40.18 8.65 13.40
N LEU A 19 40.38 9.19 14.62
CA LEU A 19 41.51 10.04 14.92
C LEU A 19 42.75 9.15 15.13
N ALA A 20 43.58 8.99 14.11
CA ALA A 20 44.93 8.48 14.26
C ALA A 20 45.88 9.69 14.43
N THR A 21 46.50 9.78 15.59
CA THR A 21 47.56 10.76 15.88
C THR A 21 48.86 10.34 15.21
N SER A 22 49.03 10.74 13.96
CA SER A 22 50.35 10.72 13.27
C SER A 22 50.30 11.75 12.13
N CYS A 23 51.36 12.55 12.02
CA CYS A 23 51.53 13.71 11.17
C CYS A 23 51.73 13.30 9.70
N HIS A 24 50.74 12.73 9.09
CA HIS A 24 50.53 12.61 7.63
C HIS A 24 49.11 13.05 7.31
N LYS A 25 48.93 13.83 6.25
CA LYS A 25 47.60 14.11 5.69
C LYS A 25 46.97 12.79 5.26
N GLU A 26 46.29 12.13 6.18
CA GLU A 26 45.36 11.07 5.82
C GLU A 26 44.11 11.73 5.26
N GLU A 27 43.79 11.46 4.02
CA GLU A 27 42.46 11.72 3.47
C GLU A 27 41.45 10.91 4.34
N ILE A 28 40.58 11.62 5.03
CA ILE A 28 39.52 10.99 5.81
C ILE A 28 38.53 10.48 4.78
N GLU A 29 38.53 9.18 4.49
CA GLU A 29 37.46 8.53 3.76
C GLU A 29 36.21 8.54 4.65
N LEU A 30 35.29 9.44 4.33
CA LEU A 30 33.97 9.46 4.93
C LEU A 30 33.10 8.44 4.20
N ASN A 31 32.93 7.25 4.75
CA ASN A 31 31.98 6.26 4.24
C ASN A 31 30.60 6.55 4.84
N PRO A 32 29.61 7.02 4.06
CA PRO A 32 28.26 7.20 4.54
C PRO A 32 27.64 5.86 4.89
N VAL A 33 27.08 5.79 6.09
CA VAL A 33 26.45 4.59 6.64
C VAL A 33 24.96 4.86 6.84
N ALA A 34 24.10 4.15 6.13
CA ALA A 34 22.65 4.21 6.38
C ALA A 34 22.24 3.28 7.52
N GLN A 35 21.59 3.83 8.51
CA GLN A 35 20.88 3.04 9.52
C GLN A 35 19.43 2.88 9.08
N ILE A 36 19.02 1.65 8.83
CA ILE A 36 17.66 1.36 8.38
C ILE A 36 16.91 0.74 9.55
N ASP A 37 15.99 1.50 10.12
CA ASP A 37 15.04 1.01 11.12
C ASP A 37 13.86 0.42 10.33
N LEU A 38 13.91 -0.90 10.08
CA LEU A 38 12.85 -1.60 9.40
C LEU A 38 11.74 -1.90 10.40
N GLU A 39 10.70 -1.09 10.37
CA GLU A 39 9.42 -1.50 10.91
C GLU A 39 8.72 -2.35 9.85
N LEU A 40 8.79 -3.65 10.02
CA LEU A 40 8.02 -4.59 9.24
C LEU A 40 6.55 -4.47 9.64
N VAL A 41 5.78 -3.85 8.79
CA VAL A 41 4.36 -3.69 9.00
C VAL A 41 3.65 -4.54 7.96
N ASN A 42 3.27 -5.75 8.33
CA ASN A 42 2.30 -6.50 7.53
C ASN A 42 0.95 -5.81 7.71
N GLY A 43 0.61 -4.94 6.75
CA GLY A 43 -0.58 -4.12 6.79
C GLY A 43 -0.74 -3.27 8.07
N ASN A 44 0.34 -2.59 8.54
CA ASN A 44 0.45 -1.78 9.75
C ASN A 44 0.69 -2.52 11.08
N LYS A 45 0.90 -3.82 11.10
CA LYS A 45 1.33 -4.53 12.31
C LYS A 45 2.84 -4.69 12.33
N MET A 46 3.51 -4.22 13.38
CA MET A 46 4.93 -4.50 13.62
C MET A 46 5.16 -6.01 13.72
N ILE A 47 5.73 -6.60 12.67
CA ILE A 47 6.37 -7.90 12.80
C ILE A 47 7.68 -7.64 13.54
N SER A 48 7.88 -8.29 14.68
CA SER A 48 8.98 -8.06 15.60
C SER A 48 10.29 -7.65 14.91
N LYS A 49 10.94 -6.59 15.44
CA LYS A 49 12.26 -6.08 14.99
C LYS A 49 13.37 -7.16 14.90
N ALA A 50 13.12 -8.35 15.41
CA ALA A 50 14.07 -9.47 15.42
C ALA A 50 14.20 -10.20 14.09
N SER A 51 13.27 -10.01 13.16
CA SER A 51 13.12 -10.92 12.02
C SER A 51 13.89 -10.54 10.76
N VAL A 52 14.24 -9.27 10.55
CA VAL A 52 14.73 -8.81 9.23
C VAL A 52 16.09 -9.38 8.83
N SER A 53 17.05 -9.51 9.75
CA SER A 53 18.36 -10.10 9.42
C SER A 53 18.32 -11.60 9.22
N GLU A 54 17.27 -12.27 9.71
CA GLU A 54 17.08 -13.71 9.55
C GLU A 54 16.42 -14.04 8.21
N PHE A 55 15.79 -13.06 7.55
CA PHE A 55 14.97 -13.25 6.36
C PHE A 55 15.62 -12.74 5.06
N GLY A 56 16.87 -12.33 5.09
CA GLY A 56 17.60 -11.95 3.88
C GLY A 56 17.07 -10.69 3.20
N ALA A 57 16.66 -9.69 4.00
CA ALA A 57 16.28 -8.39 3.45
C ALA A 57 17.43 -7.77 2.66
N ARG A 58 17.17 -7.40 1.41
CA ARG A 58 18.09 -6.68 0.54
C ARG A 58 17.68 -5.21 0.54
N VAL A 59 18.65 -4.33 0.62
CA VAL A 59 18.45 -2.89 0.66
C VAL A 59 19.18 -2.27 -0.51
N PHE A 60 18.50 -1.40 -1.25
CA PHE A 60 19.01 -0.75 -2.44
C PHE A 60 18.90 0.77 -2.31
N VAL A 61 19.82 1.47 -2.95
CA VAL A 61 19.76 2.92 -3.14
C VAL A 61 19.57 3.21 -4.62
N GLU A 62 18.60 4.06 -4.94
CA GLU A 62 18.43 4.68 -6.26
C GLU A 62 18.69 6.18 -6.14
N TYR A 63 19.54 6.71 -7.01
CA TYR A 63 19.83 8.13 -7.07
C TYR A 63 18.99 8.80 -8.16
N GLU A 64 18.52 10.01 -7.91
CA GLU A 64 17.63 10.73 -8.83
C GLU A 64 18.23 10.96 -10.22
N TYR A 65 19.56 11.03 -10.33
CA TYR A 65 20.28 11.23 -11.60
C TYR A 65 20.69 9.93 -12.31
N ASP A 66 20.49 8.79 -11.66
CA ASP A 66 20.96 7.50 -12.16
C ASP A 66 19.88 6.45 -11.83
N THR A 67 19.30 5.85 -12.85
CA THR A 67 18.26 4.83 -12.71
C THR A 67 18.79 3.45 -12.28
N ALA A 68 20.10 3.32 -12.02
CA ALA A 68 20.67 2.09 -11.52
C ALA A 68 20.39 1.92 -10.03
N GLU A 69 19.97 0.72 -9.64
CA GLU A 69 19.83 0.33 -8.24
C GLU A 69 21.19 -0.15 -7.72
N TYR A 70 21.59 0.38 -6.56
CA TYR A 70 22.84 -0.01 -5.89
C TYR A 70 22.51 -0.74 -4.59
N GLU A 71 22.88 -2.01 -4.51
CA GLU A 71 22.67 -2.81 -3.32
C GLU A 71 23.59 -2.35 -2.18
N CYS A 72 22.98 -2.03 -1.02
CA CYS A 72 23.70 -1.65 0.18
C CYS A 72 24.29 -2.86 0.89
N THR A 73 25.50 -2.74 1.42
CA THR A 73 26.14 -3.79 2.19
C THR A 73 25.67 -3.74 3.65
N PHE A 74 25.14 -4.85 4.16
CA PHE A 74 24.80 -4.96 5.57
C PHE A 74 26.06 -4.97 6.42
N ILE A 75 26.15 -4.07 7.41
CA ILE A 75 27.29 -3.97 8.33
C ILE A 75 26.98 -4.73 9.61
N LYS A 76 25.91 -4.39 10.30
CA LYS A 76 25.57 -4.96 11.61
C LYS A 76 24.16 -4.64 12.06
N LYS A 77 23.69 -5.39 13.08
CA LYS A 77 22.50 -5.07 13.86
C LYS A 77 22.93 -4.48 15.21
N SER A 78 22.36 -3.35 15.61
CA SER A 78 22.62 -2.73 16.90
C SER A 78 21.31 -2.17 17.49
N ASN A 79 20.91 -2.63 18.67
CA ASN A 79 19.71 -2.17 19.39
C ASN A 79 18.41 -2.20 18.56
N GLY A 80 18.25 -3.21 17.71
CA GLY A 80 17.10 -3.33 16.82
C GLY A 80 17.20 -2.55 15.50
N THR A 81 18.27 -1.79 15.30
CA THR A 81 18.55 -1.03 14.09
C THR A 81 19.49 -1.81 13.19
N TYR A 82 19.20 -1.88 11.90
CA TYR A 82 20.04 -2.49 10.89
C TYR A 82 20.87 -1.41 10.21
N ILE A 83 22.18 -1.65 10.10
CA ILE A 83 23.13 -0.68 9.57
C ILE A 83 23.63 -1.21 8.24
N TYR A 84 23.46 -0.40 7.18
CA TYR A 84 23.91 -0.70 5.83
C TYR A 84 24.86 0.38 5.33
N ASP A 85 25.89 -0.02 4.59
CA ASP A 85 26.76 0.87 3.87
C ASP A 85 26.11 1.22 2.52
N ILE A 86 25.90 2.49 2.26
CA ILE A 86 25.39 3.00 0.99
C ILE A 86 26.41 2.82 -0.14
N ASN A 87 27.66 2.64 0.21
CA ASN A 87 28.77 2.28 -0.68
C ASN A 87 28.99 3.18 -1.90
N ARG A 88 28.72 4.48 -1.75
CA ARG A 88 28.92 5.49 -2.78
C ARG A 88 29.82 6.61 -2.28
N SER A 89 31.14 6.45 -2.45
CA SER A 89 32.15 7.48 -2.09
C SER A 89 31.95 8.79 -2.86
N ASP A 90 31.39 8.73 -4.06
CA ASP A 90 31.11 9.89 -4.90
C ASP A 90 30.03 10.83 -4.32
N ILE A 91 29.15 10.37 -3.44
CA ILE A 91 28.19 11.23 -2.72
C ILE A 91 28.93 12.19 -1.79
N VAL A 92 30.00 11.75 -1.17
CA VAL A 92 30.77 12.52 -0.19
C VAL A 92 31.67 13.57 -0.86
N TYR A 93 32.13 13.30 -2.08
CA TYR A 93 33.02 14.20 -2.84
C TYR A 93 32.29 15.24 -3.68
N ALA A 94 31.02 14.97 -4.03
CA ALA A 94 30.20 16.00 -4.65
C ALA A 94 29.79 16.98 -3.55
N SER A 95 30.30 18.19 -3.51
CA SER A 95 29.84 19.27 -2.63
C SER A 95 28.37 19.68 -2.88
N ARG A 96 27.52 18.71 -3.18
CA ARG A 96 26.10 18.82 -3.50
C ARG A 96 25.34 17.75 -2.76
N GLU A 97 24.21 18.12 -2.20
CA GLU A 97 23.19 17.16 -1.78
C GLU A 97 22.67 16.43 -3.01
N ILE A 98 22.79 15.10 -3.01
CA ILE A 98 22.33 14.25 -4.10
C ILE A 98 21.05 13.55 -3.62
N PRO A 99 19.90 13.80 -4.28
CA PRO A 99 18.67 13.10 -3.92
C PRO A 99 18.79 11.60 -4.20
N PHE A 100 18.29 10.80 -3.27
CA PHE A 100 18.23 9.35 -3.39
C PHE A 100 16.97 8.79 -2.69
N ARG A 101 16.60 7.56 -3.06
CA ARG A 101 15.59 6.76 -2.40
C ARG A 101 16.19 5.45 -1.92
N ILE A 102 15.62 4.88 -0.89
CA ILE A 102 16.02 3.57 -0.39
C ILE A 102 14.87 2.60 -0.59
N TYR A 103 15.17 1.45 -1.19
CA TYR A 103 14.25 0.34 -1.34
C TYR A 103 14.65 -0.80 -0.42
N VAL A 104 13.64 -1.50 0.09
CA VAL A 104 13.82 -2.76 0.81
C VAL A 104 13.03 -3.85 0.12
N ASP A 105 13.68 -4.98 -0.13
CA ASP A 105 13.08 -6.20 -0.63
C ASP A 105 13.39 -7.32 0.37
N ALA A 106 12.35 -7.88 0.98
CA ALA A 106 12.48 -8.91 1.99
C ALA A 106 11.55 -10.09 1.71
N VAL A 107 11.99 -11.31 2.03
CA VAL A 107 11.14 -12.50 2.00
C VAL A 107 10.97 -12.99 3.43
N ILE A 108 9.72 -13.05 3.90
CA ILE A 108 9.36 -13.52 5.23
C ILE A 108 8.41 -14.71 5.10
N GLY A 109 8.91 -15.89 5.42
CA GLY A 109 8.19 -17.13 5.11
C GLY A 109 8.05 -17.30 3.60
N ASN A 110 6.82 -17.32 3.10
CA ASN A 110 6.51 -17.38 1.66
C ASN A 110 6.08 -16.01 1.08
N GLU A 111 6.11 -14.96 1.88
CA GLU A 111 5.66 -13.62 1.47
C GLU A 111 6.86 -12.75 1.09
N ARG A 112 6.78 -12.10 -0.07
CA ARG A 112 7.71 -11.05 -0.48
C ARG A 112 7.15 -9.71 -0.06
N LEU A 113 7.93 -8.94 0.70
CA LEU A 113 7.58 -7.62 1.21
C LEU A 113 8.53 -6.60 0.61
N THR A 114 8.01 -5.49 0.13
CA THR A 114 8.83 -4.39 -0.38
C THR A 114 8.43 -3.08 0.27
N GLY A 115 9.35 -2.13 0.30
CA GLY A 115 9.10 -0.78 0.78
C GLY A 115 10.04 0.22 0.15
N GLU A 116 9.58 1.46 0.00
CA GLU A 116 10.32 2.57 -0.58
C GLU A 116 10.25 3.78 0.37
N SER A 117 11.36 4.50 0.50
CA SER A 117 11.39 5.76 1.25
C SER A 117 10.98 6.93 0.37
N GLU A 118 10.50 8.01 0.98
CA GLU A 118 10.47 9.32 0.31
C GLU A 118 11.87 9.73 -0.14
N PRO A 119 12.01 10.57 -1.20
CA PRO A 119 13.30 11.09 -1.64
C PRO A 119 14.03 11.82 -0.50
N ARG A 120 15.32 11.59 -0.38
CA ARG A 120 16.18 12.14 0.66
C ARG A 120 17.46 12.70 0.05
N THR A 121 18.09 13.61 0.77
CA THR A 121 19.43 14.13 0.46
C THR A 121 20.36 13.89 1.63
N ILE A 122 21.64 13.73 1.35
CA ILE A 122 22.70 13.66 2.35
C ILE A 122 23.79 14.67 1.98
N GLY A 123 24.13 15.56 2.90
CA GLY A 123 25.21 16.50 2.77
C GLY A 123 26.55 15.91 3.24
N VAL A 124 27.64 16.53 2.86
CA VAL A 124 29.02 16.11 3.22
C VAL A 124 29.22 16.06 4.74
N ASP A 125 28.53 16.96 5.47
CA ASP A 125 28.65 17.09 6.94
C ASP A 125 27.57 16.30 7.71
N ASP A 126 26.67 15.62 6.97
CA ASP A 126 25.62 14.85 7.62
C ASP A 126 26.21 13.55 8.20
N GLY A 127 25.85 13.29 9.41
CA GLY A 127 26.16 12.04 10.06
C GLY A 127 25.35 10.87 9.47
N ALA A 128 24.95 9.83 10.23
CA ALA A 128 24.20 8.63 9.78
C ALA A 128 22.72 8.89 9.42
N ILE A 129 22.15 8.22 8.42
CA ILE A 129 20.75 8.33 8.00
C ILE A 129 19.93 7.15 8.54
N ILE A 130 18.86 7.41 9.31
CA ILE A 130 17.89 6.38 9.73
C ILE A 130 16.63 6.51 8.86
N VAL A 131 16.23 5.43 8.20
CA VAL A 131 15.02 5.37 7.39
C VAL A 131 14.08 4.29 7.93
N SER A 132 12.86 4.67 8.23
CA SER A 132 11.80 3.74 8.60
C SER A 132 10.96 3.41 7.38
N PHE A 133 10.66 2.13 7.18
CA PHE A 133 9.86 1.65 6.06
C PHE A 133 8.58 0.97 6.54
N THR A 134 7.52 1.20 5.80
CA THR A 134 6.36 0.31 5.79
C THR A 134 6.57 -0.71 4.69
N LEU A 135 6.66 -1.98 5.05
CA LEU A 135 6.74 -3.07 4.07
C LEU A 135 5.34 -3.62 3.81
N TRP A 136 5.00 -3.76 2.53
CA TRP A 136 3.72 -4.28 2.09
C TRP A 136 3.85 -5.71 1.60
N ALA A 137 2.88 -6.55 1.95
CA ALA A 137 2.73 -7.88 1.38
C ALA A 137 2.08 -7.78 -0.01
N TYR A 138 2.54 -8.63 -0.95
CA TYR A 138 2.05 -8.64 -2.33
C TYR A 138 1.52 -10.02 -2.73
N MET A 139 0.43 -10.01 -3.48
CA MET A 139 -0.08 -11.19 -4.17
C MET A 139 -0.35 -10.84 -5.63
N GLY A 140 0.29 -11.55 -6.56
CA GLY A 140 0.16 -11.27 -7.98
C GLY A 140 0.56 -9.84 -8.39
N GLY A 141 1.47 -9.19 -7.67
CA GLY A 141 1.89 -7.82 -7.92
C GLY A 141 1.06 -6.73 -7.24
N HIS A 142 0.01 -7.09 -6.50
CA HIS A 142 -0.88 -6.15 -5.81
C HIS A 142 -0.72 -6.25 -4.29
N MET A 143 -0.64 -5.10 -3.64
CA MET A 143 -0.50 -5.00 -2.18
C MET A 143 -1.76 -5.43 -1.45
N TYR A 144 -1.60 -6.16 -0.34
CA TYR A 144 -2.71 -6.55 0.52
C TYR A 144 -2.48 -6.28 2.00
N VAL A 145 -3.57 -6.30 2.75
CA VAL A 145 -3.61 -6.21 4.21
C VAL A 145 -4.40 -7.38 4.78
N ASP A 146 -3.84 -8.04 5.79
CA ASP A 146 -4.57 -8.96 6.66
C ASP A 146 -5.19 -8.15 7.81
N LEU A 147 -6.50 -8.03 7.84
CA LEU A 147 -7.24 -7.33 8.90
C LEU A 147 -7.51 -8.22 10.13
N GLY A 148 -7.04 -9.47 10.13
CA GLY A 148 -7.30 -10.43 11.21
C GLY A 148 -8.75 -10.89 11.25
N LEU A 149 -9.41 -10.94 10.10
CA LEU A 149 -10.80 -11.37 9.97
C LEU A 149 -10.92 -12.89 10.17
N PRO A 150 -12.06 -13.39 10.72
CA PRO A 150 -12.28 -14.82 10.93
C PRO A 150 -12.17 -15.68 9.67
N SER A 151 -12.61 -15.16 8.51
CA SER A 151 -12.46 -15.83 7.20
C SER A 151 -11.02 -15.96 6.74
N GLY A 152 -10.11 -15.09 7.24
CA GLY A 152 -8.77 -14.94 6.71
C GLY A 152 -8.71 -14.19 5.38
N THR A 153 -9.79 -13.57 4.93
CA THR A 153 -9.85 -12.74 3.72
C THR A 153 -8.85 -11.60 3.82
N LEU A 154 -8.03 -11.46 2.78
CA LEU A 154 -7.04 -10.40 2.61
C LEU A 154 -7.63 -9.30 1.73
N TRP A 155 -7.42 -8.05 2.11
CA TRP A 155 -7.96 -6.88 1.42
C TRP A 155 -6.87 -6.14 0.68
N SER A 156 -7.11 -5.72 -0.54
CA SER A 156 -6.16 -4.88 -1.26
C SER A 156 -5.94 -3.54 -0.53
N VAL A 157 -4.73 -3.01 -0.64
CA VAL A 157 -4.37 -1.70 -0.06
C VAL A 157 -5.07 -0.57 -0.80
N CYS A 158 -5.19 -0.69 -2.13
CA CYS A 158 -5.74 0.33 -3.01
C CYS A 158 -7.00 -0.16 -3.74
N ASN A 159 -7.82 0.77 -4.21
CA ASN A 159 -8.86 0.47 -5.19
C ASN A 159 -8.23 0.00 -6.51
N MET A 160 -8.98 -0.72 -7.33
CA MET A 160 -8.53 -1.04 -8.69
C MET A 160 -8.18 0.24 -9.48
N GLY A 161 -7.02 0.22 -10.15
CA GLY A 161 -6.51 1.36 -10.91
C GLY A 161 -5.92 2.50 -10.07
N ALA A 162 -5.71 2.29 -8.77
CA ALA A 162 -5.05 3.24 -7.87
C ALA A 162 -3.69 2.69 -7.41
N ASP A 163 -2.70 3.58 -7.26
CA ASP A 163 -1.37 3.27 -6.74
C ASP A 163 -1.24 3.59 -5.24
N LYS A 164 -2.13 4.45 -4.70
CA LYS A 164 -2.14 4.87 -3.29
C LYS A 164 -3.49 4.61 -2.64
N PRO A 165 -3.51 4.34 -1.33
CA PRO A 165 -4.75 4.02 -0.60
C PRO A 165 -5.83 5.11 -0.67
N GLU A 166 -5.44 6.38 -0.78
CA GLU A 166 -6.34 7.53 -0.86
C GLU A 166 -6.82 7.86 -2.26
N GLU A 167 -6.25 7.27 -3.31
CA GLU A 167 -6.69 7.47 -4.68
C GLU A 167 -7.99 6.72 -4.94
N PHE A 168 -8.87 7.33 -5.74
CA PHE A 168 -10.18 6.76 -6.05
C PHE A 168 -10.09 5.53 -6.95
N GLY A 169 -9.04 5.45 -7.78
CA GLY A 169 -8.86 4.42 -8.78
C GLY A 169 -9.84 4.56 -9.95
N GLU A 170 -10.07 3.45 -10.61
CA GLU A 170 -10.95 3.36 -11.76
C GLU A 170 -12.37 2.95 -11.34
N TYR A 171 -13.33 3.23 -12.23
CA TYR A 171 -14.74 2.88 -12.04
C TYR A 171 -15.14 1.79 -13.02
N TYR A 172 -15.92 0.84 -12.57
CA TYR A 172 -16.39 -0.30 -13.37
C TYR A 172 -17.92 -0.39 -13.31
N ALA A 173 -18.57 -0.69 -14.42
CA ALA A 173 -19.95 -1.15 -14.38
C ALA A 173 -19.97 -2.62 -13.93
N TRP A 174 -21.02 -3.02 -13.24
CA TRP A 174 -21.07 -4.36 -12.64
C TRP A 174 -21.05 -5.46 -13.72
N GLY A 175 -20.15 -6.41 -13.60
CA GLY A 175 -19.92 -7.48 -14.57
C GLY A 175 -19.04 -7.09 -15.76
N GLU A 176 -18.70 -5.81 -15.93
CA GLU A 176 -17.74 -5.38 -16.95
C GLU A 176 -16.32 -5.32 -16.38
N THR A 177 -15.36 -5.78 -17.15
CA THR A 177 -13.95 -5.89 -16.74
C THR A 177 -13.06 -4.77 -17.28
N SER A 178 -13.65 -3.84 -18.04
CA SER A 178 -12.97 -2.67 -18.62
C SER A 178 -13.67 -1.38 -18.22
N THR A 179 -12.90 -0.32 -18.12
CA THR A 179 -13.40 1.03 -17.85
C THR A 179 -13.92 1.69 -19.12
N LYS A 180 -14.75 2.72 -18.97
CA LYS A 180 -15.33 3.47 -20.08
C LYS A 180 -15.58 4.93 -19.71
N SER A 181 -15.84 5.77 -20.70
CA SER A 181 -16.05 7.21 -20.51
C SER A 181 -17.46 7.56 -20.03
N SER A 182 -18.46 6.73 -20.33
CA SER A 182 -19.86 6.97 -19.96
C SER A 182 -20.50 5.70 -19.41
N TYR A 183 -21.29 5.82 -18.36
CA TYR A 183 -21.90 4.74 -17.58
C TYR A 183 -23.43 4.90 -17.61
N ASN A 184 -24.06 4.26 -18.59
CA ASN A 184 -25.51 4.26 -18.79
C ASN A 184 -25.93 3.00 -19.55
N TRP A 185 -27.24 2.76 -19.68
CA TRP A 185 -27.76 1.56 -20.34
C TRP A 185 -27.37 1.42 -21.83
N ASN A 186 -27.07 2.53 -22.54
CA ASN A 186 -26.63 2.46 -23.94
C ASN A 186 -25.18 1.99 -24.06
N THR A 187 -24.39 2.13 -23.03
CA THR A 187 -22.98 1.73 -22.99
C THR A 187 -22.72 0.48 -22.16
N TYR A 188 -23.74 -0.02 -21.45
CA TYR A 188 -23.65 -1.23 -20.66
C TYR A 188 -23.72 -2.46 -21.56
N SER A 189 -22.69 -3.32 -21.52
CA SER A 189 -22.49 -4.41 -22.47
C SER A 189 -23.02 -5.77 -22.00
N ILE A 190 -23.31 -5.89 -20.70
CA ILE A 190 -23.73 -7.15 -20.10
C ILE A 190 -25.25 -7.31 -20.26
N GLY A 191 -25.66 -8.41 -20.86
CA GLY A 191 -27.06 -8.76 -20.99
C GLY A 191 -27.62 -9.51 -19.79
N SER A 192 -28.54 -10.43 -20.03
CA SER A 192 -29.20 -11.25 -19.00
C SER A 192 -28.41 -12.51 -18.60
N GLU A 193 -27.24 -12.74 -19.18
CA GLU A 193 -26.43 -13.92 -18.91
C GLU A 193 -25.97 -14.04 -17.46
N LEU A 194 -25.85 -12.92 -16.74
CA LEU A 194 -25.47 -12.90 -15.32
C LEU A 194 -26.66 -12.92 -14.36
N ASP A 195 -27.91 -12.84 -14.85
CA ASP A 195 -29.10 -12.68 -14.02
C ASP A 195 -29.37 -13.88 -13.09
N SER A 196 -28.90 -15.06 -13.47
CA SER A 196 -29.08 -16.30 -12.72
C SER A 196 -27.89 -16.69 -11.85
N LEU A 197 -26.77 -15.94 -11.95
CA LEU A 197 -25.57 -16.25 -11.18
C LEU A 197 -25.71 -15.72 -9.75
N PRO A 198 -25.39 -16.51 -8.72
CA PRO A 198 -25.38 -16.04 -7.35
C PRO A 198 -24.28 -14.99 -7.08
N ALA A 199 -23.18 -15.08 -7.83
CA ALA A 199 -22.05 -14.16 -7.83
C ALA A 199 -21.40 -14.14 -9.22
N LEU A 200 -20.64 -13.09 -9.53
CA LEU A 200 -19.86 -13.00 -10.76
C LEU A 200 -18.88 -14.18 -10.87
N ASP A 201 -18.75 -14.71 -12.08
CA ASP A 201 -17.67 -15.62 -12.43
C ASP A 201 -16.36 -14.85 -12.71
N GLU A 202 -15.24 -15.56 -12.84
CA GLU A 202 -13.92 -14.94 -13.07
C GLU A 202 -13.86 -14.09 -14.35
N ALA A 203 -14.66 -14.40 -15.37
CA ALA A 203 -14.66 -13.67 -16.64
C ALA A 203 -15.37 -12.32 -16.54
N HIS A 204 -16.30 -12.17 -15.59
CA HIS A 204 -17.09 -10.97 -15.38
C HIS A 204 -16.76 -10.23 -14.09
N ASP A 205 -15.90 -10.81 -13.25
CA ASP A 205 -15.35 -10.15 -12.07
C ASP A 205 -14.13 -9.32 -12.50
N ALA A 206 -14.23 -7.99 -12.41
CA ALA A 206 -13.18 -7.10 -12.87
C ALA A 206 -11.84 -7.31 -12.11
N ALA A 207 -11.90 -7.64 -10.83
CA ALA A 207 -10.68 -7.93 -10.05
C ALA A 207 -10.05 -9.25 -10.48
N ALA A 208 -10.84 -10.31 -10.65
CA ALA A 208 -10.34 -11.59 -11.12
C ALA A 208 -9.74 -11.51 -12.52
N ALA A 209 -10.46 -10.87 -13.44
CA ALA A 209 -10.05 -10.75 -14.83
C ALA A 209 -8.77 -9.91 -15.03
N ASN A 210 -8.59 -8.84 -14.25
CA ASN A 210 -7.45 -7.93 -14.42
C ASN A 210 -6.24 -8.26 -13.54
N TRP A 211 -6.46 -8.76 -12.32
CA TRP A 211 -5.40 -9.02 -11.36
C TRP A 211 -5.00 -10.51 -11.27
N GLY A 212 -5.94 -11.42 -11.53
CA GLY A 212 -5.69 -12.86 -11.38
C GLY A 212 -5.31 -13.28 -9.96
N TYR A 213 -4.56 -14.36 -9.82
CA TYR A 213 -3.97 -14.84 -8.57
C TYR A 213 -4.96 -15.00 -7.40
N GLY A 214 -6.24 -15.27 -7.69
CA GLY A 214 -7.28 -15.40 -6.69
C GLY A 214 -7.87 -14.09 -6.16
N TRP A 215 -7.49 -12.95 -6.74
CA TRP A 215 -8.17 -11.68 -6.52
C TRP A 215 -9.59 -11.74 -7.09
N ARG A 216 -10.52 -11.13 -6.39
CA ARG A 216 -11.93 -11.04 -6.76
C ARG A 216 -12.59 -9.79 -6.18
N MET A 217 -13.74 -9.43 -6.69
CA MET A 217 -14.60 -8.47 -6.02
C MET A 217 -15.07 -9.03 -4.67
N PRO A 218 -15.26 -8.18 -3.65
CA PRO A 218 -15.78 -8.65 -2.37
C PRO A 218 -17.21 -9.16 -2.51
N SER A 219 -17.53 -10.19 -1.73
CA SER A 219 -18.90 -10.63 -1.52
C SER A 219 -19.59 -9.77 -0.45
N ARG A 220 -20.89 -9.99 -0.24
CA ARG A 220 -21.64 -9.37 0.87
C ARG A 220 -21.07 -9.81 2.22
N GLU A 221 -20.75 -11.08 2.33
CA GLU A 221 -20.17 -11.67 3.55
C GLU A 221 -18.80 -11.05 3.90
N ASP A 222 -17.96 -10.71 2.92
CA ASP A 222 -16.69 -10.03 3.16
C ASP A 222 -16.90 -8.64 3.78
N PHE A 223 -17.90 -7.88 3.32
CA PHE A 223 -18.24 -6.57 3.91
C PHE A 223 -18.94 -6.70 5.26
N ASP A 224 -19.85 -7.67 5.42
CA ASP A 224 -20.47 -7.98 6.72
C ASP A 224 -19.39 -8.28 7.78
N GLU A 225 -18.34 -8.96 7.38
CA GLU A 225 -17.21 -9.27 8.25
C GLU A 225 -16.44 -8.01 8.67
N ILE A 226 -16.14 -7.10 7.74
CA ILE A 226 -15.54 -5.79 8.06
C ILE A 226 -16.44 -5.02 9.05
N VAL A 227 -17.73 -4.91 8.75
CA VAL A 227 -18.68 -4.17 9.59
C VAL A 227 -18.79 -4.78 10.98
N THR A 228 -18.69 -6.10 11.08
CA THR A 228 -18.86 -6.84 12.34
C THR A 228 -17.59 -6.80 13.19
N TYR A 229 -16.41 -6.96 12.60
CA TYR A 229 -15.16 -7.20 13.34
C TYR A 229 -14.19 -6.03 13.31
N CYS A 230 -14.32 -5.06 12.40
CA CYS A 230 -13.43 -3.93 12.31
C CYS A 230 -14.03 -2.66 12.92
N THR A 231 -13.14 -1.74 13.32
CA THR A 231 -13.55 -0.38 13.68
C THR A 231 -13.53 0.50 12.45
N MET A 232 -14.68 1.08 12.12
CA MET A 232 -14.86 2.00 11.00
C MET A 232 -14.78 3.44 11.50
N THR A 233 -13.75 4.20 11.06
CA THR A 233 -13.56 5.60 11.49
C THR A 233 -13.53 6.51 10.27
N TRP A 234 -14.53 7.43 10.17
CA TRP A 234 -14.49 8.46 9.14
C TRP A 234 -13.36 9.44 9.40
N THR A 235 -12.51 9.67 8.41
CA THR A 235 -11.34 10.53 8.52
C THR A 235 -10.91 11.07 7.17
N THR A 236 -9.85 11.89 7.18
CA THR A 236 -9.23 12.44 5.98
C THR A 236 -7.79 11.96 5.90
N ARG A 237 -7.37 11.41 4.75
CA ARG A 237 -6.00 11.00 4.45
C ARG A 237 -5.52 11.74 3.21
N SER A 238 -4.38 12.41 3.28
CA SER A 238 -3.82 13.22 2.15
C SER A 238 -4.85 14.15 1.49
N GLY A 239 -5.77 14.73 2.28
CA GLY A 239 -6.84 15.59 1.78
C GLY A 239 -8.08 14.89 1.21
N VAL A 240 -8.11 13.56 1.22
CA VAL A 240 -9.24 12.73 0.75
C VAL A 240 -10.02 12.18 1.93
N ASN A 241 -11.34 12.39 1.95
CA ASN A 241 -12.23 11.83 2.95
C ASN A 241 -12.49 10.34 2.67
N GLY A 242 -12.75 9.57 3.73
CA GLY A 242 -13.06 8.17 3.63
C GLY A 242 -13.12 7.48 4.99
N TYR A 243 -13.24 6.16 4.98
CA TYR A 243 -13.17 5.35 6.18
C TYR A 243 -11.78 4.71 6.35
N LEU A 244 -11.19 4.94 7.51
CA LEU A 244 -10.12 4.09 8.04
C LEU A 244 -10.77 2.89 8.69
N VAL A 245 -10.54 1.72 8.12
CA VAL A 245 -11.00 0.42 8.62
C VAL A 245 -9.87 -0.20 9.41
N THR A 246 -10.05 -0.39 10.72
CA THR A 246 -9.05 -0.98 11.61
C THR A 246 -9.48 -2.39 11.99
N GLY A 247 -8.72 -3.38 11.59
CA GLY A 247 -8.95 -4.79 11.85
C GLY A 247 -8.70 -5.20 13.30
N THR A 248 -9.07 -6.41 13.65
CA THR A 248 -8.92 -6.98 15.01
C THR A 248 -7.47 -7.10 15.44
N ASN A 249 -6.55 -7.20 14.49
CA ASN A 249 -5.11 -7.26 14.70
C ASN A 249 -4.42 -5.88 14.70
N GLY A 250 -5.18 -4.78 14.54
CA GLY A 250 -4.70 -3.41 14.48
C GLY A 250 -4.22 -2.94 13.12
N ASN A 251 -4.24 -3.81 12.10
CA ASN A 251 -3.95 -3.44 10.72
C ASN A 251 -5.06 -2.59 10.13
N THR A 252 -4.74 -1.75 9.15
CA THR A 252 -5.72 -0.82 8.58
C THR A 252 -5.71 -0.81 7.06
N ILE A 253 -6.90 -0.57 6.48
CA ILE A 253 -7.06 -0.11 5.10
C ILE A 253 -7.81 1.22 5.10
N PHE A 254 -7.62 2.01 4.05
CA PHE A 254 -8.38 3.24 3.84
C PHE A 254 -9.30 3.08 2.63
N LEU A 255 -10.59 3.29 2.82
CA LEU A 255 -11.62 3.29 1.77
C LEU A 255 -11.97 4.73 1.43
N PRO A 256 -11.46 5.32 0.32
CA PRO A 256 -11.75 6.69 -0.05
C PRO A 256 -13.21 6.89 -0.46
N ALA A 257 -13.76 8.05 -0.14
CA ALA A 257 -15.08 8.48 -0.60
C ALA A 257 -15.01 8.88 -2.09
N SER A 258 -14.90 7.86 -2.94
CA SER A 258 -14.64 8.02 -4.37
C SER A 258 -15.81 8.55 -5.18
N GLY A 259 -17.03 8.56 -4.60
CA GLY A 259 -18.24 8.81 -5.40
C GLY A 259 -18.52 7.67 -6.36
N GLY A 260 -19.39 7.92 -7.33
CA GLY A 260 -19.72 7.01 -8.42
C GLY A 260 -19.74 7.73 -9.77
N ARG A 261 -19.91 6.98 -10.87
CA ARG A 261 -20.00 7.53 -12.22
C ARG A 261 -21.33 7.18 -12.92
N GLY A 262 -21.93 8.20 -13.55
CA GLY A 262 -23.09 8.04 -14.42
C GLY A 262 -23.05 9.09 -15.53
N ASP A 263 -23.43 8.72 -16.78
CA ASP A 263 -23.47 9.60 -17.95
C ASP A 263 -22.20 10.44 -18.18
N GLY A 264 -21.02 9.87 -17.85
CA GLY A 264 -19.73 10.55 -18.01
C GLY A 264 -19.34 11.46 -16.84
N ASN A 265 -20.21 11.67 -15.85
CA ASN A 265 -19.94 12.52 -14.68
C ASN A 265 -19.59 11.66 -13.45
N ILE A 266 -18.74 12.22 -12.59
CA ILE A 266 -18.52 11.71 -11.22
C ILE A 266 -19.47 12.49 -10.31
N TYR A 267 -20.15 11.78 -9.41
CA TYR A 267 -21.07 12.36 -8.42
C TYR A 267 -20.63 11.97 -7.02
N GLU A 268 -20.93 12.82 -6.05
CA GLU A 268 -20.70 12.64 -4.60
C GLU A 268 -19.26 12.27 -4.19
N SER A 269 -18.29 12.56 -5.05
CA SER A 269 -16.87 12.43 -4.74
C SER A 269 -16.48 13.27 -3.51
N GLY A 270 -15.76 12.68 -2.57
CA GLY A 270 -15.35 13.30 -1.31
C GLY A 270 -16.42 13.30 -0.20
N SER A 271 -17.66 12.90 -0.51
CA SER A 271 -18.76 12.77 0.45
C SER A 271 -19.25 11.33 0.64
N CYS A 272 -19.29 10.55 -0.44
CA CYS A 272 -19.74 9.15 -0.40
C CYS A 272 -18.73 8.22 -1.06
N GLY A 273 -18.67 6.97 -0.61
CA GLY A 273 -17.99 5.87 -1.29
C GLY A 273 -19.02 4.86 -1.79
N PHE A 274 -18.95 4.53 -3.06
CA PHE A 274 -19.78 3.50 -3.71
C PHE A 274 -18.87 2.39 -4.21
N TYR A 275 -19.05 1.19 -3.67
CA TYR A 275 -18.22 0.03 -3.97
C TYR A 275 -19.06 -1.14 -4.41
N TRP A 276 -18.72 -1.77 -5.53
CA TRP A 276 -19.39 -2.96 -5.99
C TRP A 276 -19.10 -4.18 -5.10
N LEU A 277 -20.15 -4.98 -4.91
CA LEU A 277 -20.08 -6.36 -4.44
C LEU A 277 -20.33 -7.32 -5.61
N ASN A 278 -19.91 -8.56 -5.47
CA ASN A 278 -19.92 -9.52 -6.58
C ASN A 278 -21.31 -10.12 -6.89
N SER A 279 -22.36 -9.76 -6.17
CA SER A 279 -23.67 -10.43 -6.26
C SER A 279 -24.72 -9.56 -6.94
N VAL A 280 -25.55 -10.17 -7.81
CA VAL A 280 -26.74 -9.53 -8.37
C VAL A 280 -27.81 -9.34 -7.29
N TYR A 281 -28.62 -8.29 -7.42
CA TYR A 281 -29.79 -8.11 -6.56
C TYR A 281 -30.94 -8.98 -7.08
N THR A 282 -31.37 -9.98 -6.30
CA THR A 282 -32.36 -10.97 -6.73
C THR A 282 -33.78 -10.41 -6.87
N GLY A 283 -34.08 -9.23 -6.30
CA GLY A 283 -35.38 -8.57 -6.42
C GLY A 283 -35.63 -7.93 -7.79
N ASP A 284 -34.57 -7.47 -8.45
CA ASP A 284 -34.56 -6.92 -9.79
C ASP A 284 -33.16 -7.06 -10.39
N THR A 285 -33.00 -7.85 -11.43
CA THR A 285 -31.68 -8.15 -12.03
C THR A 285 -31.03 -6.99 -12.76
N GLN A 286 -31.72 -5.86 -12.93
CA GLN A 286 -31.07 -4.62 -13.38
C GLN A 286 -30.16 -4.02 -12.31
N PHE A 287 -30.26 -4.48 -11.05
CA PHE A 287 -29.46 -4.02 -9.92
C PHE A 287 -28.45 -5.08 -9.50
N ALA A 288 -27.37 -4.61 -8.90
CA ALA A 288 -26.41 -5.43 -8.19
C ALA A 288 -26.14 -4.84 -6.81
N TRP A 289 -25.70 -5.67 -5.90
CA TRP A 289 -25.34 -5.25 -4.56
C TRP A 289 -24.07 -4.38 -4.58
N GLY A 290 -24.11 -3.35 -3.76
CA GLY A 290 -22.98 -2.48 -3.49
C GLY A 290 -22.93 -2.09 -2.03
N PHE A 291 -21.81 -1.56 -1.61
CA PHE A 291 -21.57 -0.98 -0.30
C PHE A 291 -21.50 0.54 -0.43
N LEU A 292 -22.41 1.22 0.23
CA LEU A 292 -22.44 2.68 0.35
C LEU A 292 -21.92 3.09 1.70
N PHE A 293 -21.12 4.14 1.73
CA PHE A 293 -20.82 4.84 2.98
C PHE A 293 -20.72 6.36 2.78
N GLU A 294 -21.02 7.08 3.86
CA GLU A 294 -20.87 8.52 4.04
C GLU A 294 -20.41 8.80 5.47
N ALA A 295 -20.16 10.06 5.84
CA ALA A 295 -19.47 10.43 7.09
C ALA A 295 -19.98 9.76 8.38
N ASN A 296 -21.23 9.38 8.47
CA ASN A 296 -21.83 8.81 9.69
C ASN A 296 -22.64 7.55 9.45
N SER A 297 -22.62 7.01 8.26
CA SER A 297 -23.37 5.81 7.91
C SER A 297 -22.68 4.97 6.86
N PHE A 298 -22.95 3.68 6.93
CA PHE A 298 -22.60 2.72 5.89
C PHE A 298 -23.70 1.67 5.80
N SER A 299 -23.95 1.18 4.61
CA SER A 299 -24.98 0.16 4.38
C SER A 299 -24.73 -0.61 3.08
N GLU A 300 -25.17 -1.86 3.05
CA GLU A 300 -25.40 -2.53 1.79
C GLU A 300 -26.64 -1.97 1.11
N THR A 301 -26.56 -1.75 -0.18
CA THR A 301 -27.69 -1.31 -0.99
C THR A 301 -27.51 -1.78 -2.43
N SER A 302 -28.54 -1.67 -3.25
CA SER A 302 -28.48 -2.09 -4.65
C SER A 302 -28.47 -0.90 -5.59
N TYR A 303 -27.68 -0.99 -6.66
CA TYR A 303 -27.54 0.05 -7.67
C TYR A 303 -27.73 -0.55 -9.07
N TYR A 304 -28.18 0.28 -10.01
CA TYR A 304 -28.20 -0.12 -11.41
C TYR A 304 -26.81 -0.58 -11.87
N ARG A 305 -26.73 -1.77 -12.44
CA ARG A 305 -25.46 -2.40 -12.90
C ARG A 305 -24.66 -1.54 -13.88
N MET A 306 -25.35 -0.66 -14.60
CA MET A 306 -24.71 0.25 -15.57
C MET A 306 -23.84 1.35 -14.94
N TYR A 307 -24.03 1.68 -13.65
CA TYR A 307 -23.25 2.72 -13.01
C TYR A 307 -21.79 2.28 -12.82
N GLY A 308 -20.88 3.26 -12.89
CA GLY A 308 -19.48 3.05 -12.54
C GLY A 308 -19.28 3.22 -11.04
N GLN A 309 -18.82 2.18 -10.37
CA GLN A 309 -18.46 2.24 -8.95
C GLN A 309 -17.03 1.71 -8.75
N SER A 310 -16.43 2.05 -7.61
CA SER A 310 -15.12 1.55 -7.23
C SER A 310 -15.16 0.07 -6.89
N ILE A 311 -14.02 -0.59 -7.02
CA ILE A 311 -13.81 -1.96 -6.56
C ILE A 311 -12.62 -1.95 -5.60
N ARG A 312 -12.82 -2.52 -4.41
CA ARG A 312 -11.76 -2.85 -3.46
C ARG A 312 -11.57 -4.36 -3.46
N PRO A 313 -10.59 -4.88 -4.21
CA PRO A 313 -10.39 -6.32 -4.33
C PRO A 313 -10.05 -7.02 -3.03
N VAL A 314 -10.43 -8.29 -2.97
CA VAL A 314 -10.09 -9.22 -1.88
C VAL A 314 -9.50 -10.50 -2.45
N CYS A 315 -8.74 -11.23 -1.65
CA CYS A 315 -8.29 -12.58 -1.99
C CYS A 315 -8.22 -13.45 -0.73
N ASN A 316 -8.17 -14.76 -0.91
CA ASN A 316 -7.98 -15.69 0.19
C ASN A 316 -6.49 -16.04 0.31
N ARG A 317 -6.02 -16.33 1.53
CA ARG A 317 -4.69 -16.94 1.72
C ARG A 317 -4.61 -18.24 0.93
N GLN A 318 -3.54 -18.40 0.16
CA GLN A 318 -3.21 -19.65 -0.52
C GLN A 318 -2.53 -20.63 0.44
#